data_21399e1be85902d396e493eabace4429
#
_entry.id   21399e1be85902d396e493eabace4429
#
_cell.length_a   1.000
_cell.length_b   1.000
_cell.length_c   1.000
_cell.angle_alpha   90.00
_cell.angle_beta   90.00
_cell.angle_gamma   90.00
#
_symmetry.space_group_name_H-M   'P 1'
#
loop_
_entity.id
_entity.type
_entity.pdbx_description
1 polymer ?
#
loop_
_entity_poly.entity_id
_entity_poly.type
_entity_poly.pdbx_seq_one_letter_code
_entity_poly.pdbx_strand_id
1 'polypeptide(L)'
;MIEANILLIAVAVLVMAALYSTVGHGGGSGDLAVLAIAAIAPEEMRPTALLLNIVVSSITTWKFVATGTFRKDLFLPLVCASIPAAFFGGYVEIPSVLYKPIVGVVLLFAAIRLFVPTRGTEKTKQPLLYIVLCIGVVIGFLSGIIGVGGGIFLSPLILLLGWTTAKQTAAMSAPFILVNSVAGLSGMIVDRGDFPVDLSFAMPLALAVVVGGTIGATIGSKKLGHQGLRTVLGVVLLIASAKMFITMNSTPNPPQSDTVKSTS
;
A
#
# COMPACT_ATOMS: atom_id res chain seq x y z
N MET A 1 5.54 9.29 26.51
CA MET A 1 4.27 9.04 25.76
C MET A 1 4.50 8.87 24.27
N ILE A 2 5.36 9.64 23.61
CA ILE A 2 5.64 9.52 22.16
C ILE A 2 6.27 8.17 21.82
N GLU A 3 7.26 7.71 22.57
CA GLU A 3 7.92 6.42 22.35
C GLU A 3 6.98 5.22 22.52
N ALA A 4 6.07 5.26 23.48
CA ALA A 4 5.08 4.20 23.67
C ALA A 4 4.09 4.12 22.49
N ASN A 5 3.75 5.25 21.88
CA ASN A 5 2.90 5.29 20.70
C ASN A 5 3.63 4.74 19.46
N ILE A 6 4.94 5.05 19.27
CA ILE A 6 5.72 4.52 18.13
C ILE A 6 5.85 3.00 18.24
N LEU A 7 6.10 2.47 19.43
CA LEU A 7 6.18 1.01 19.63
C LEU A 7 4.86 0.31 19.29
N LEU A 8 3.73 0.88 19.72
CA LEU A 8 2.42 0.32 19.39
C LEU A 8 2.14 0.34 17.88
N ILE A 9 2.48 1.45 17.21
CA ILE A 9 2.36 1.57 15.75
C ILE A 9 3.28 0.56 15.06
N ALA A 10 4.52 0.40 15.51
CA ALA A 10 5.47 -0.55 14.94
C ALA A 10 4.98 -2.02 15.07
N VAL A 11 4.40 -2.39 16.23
CA VAL A 11 3.80 -3.71 16.42
C VAL A 11 2.61 -3.91 15.49
N ALA A 12 1.74 -2.92 15.35
CA ALA A 12 0.60 -2.99 14.44
C ALA A 12 1.06 -3.12 12.98
N VAL A 13 2.06 -2.34 12.55
CA VAL A 13 2.67 -2.41 11.21
C VAL A 13 3.32 -3.77 10.98
N LEU A 14 4.04 -4.33 11.97
CA LEU A 14 4.62 -5.68 11.89
C LEU A 14 3.54 -6.73 11.60
N VAL A 15 2.47 -6.70 12.37
CA VAL A 15 1.34 -7.63 12.21
C VAL A 15 0.71 -7.47 10.82
N MET A 16 0.46 -6.24 10.38
CA MET A 16 -0.12 -5.98 9.06
C MET A 16 0.81 -6.42 7.93
N ALA A 17 2.10 -6.10 8.02
CA ALA A 17 3.09 -6.56 7.05
C ALA A 17 3.15 -8.09 6.96
N ALA A 18 3.11 -8.79 8.11
CA ALA A 18 3.07 -10.24 8.14
C ALA A 18 1.82 -10.79 7.44
N LEU A 19 0.64 -10.26 7.78
CA LEU A 19 -0.63 -10.70 7.24
C LEU A 19 -0.74 -10.45 5.73
N TYR A 20 -0.41 -9.24 5.25
CA TYR A 20 -0.47 -8.88 3.83
C TYR A 20 0.55 -9.63 2.98
N SER A 21 1.77 -9.82 3.51
CA SER A 21 2.81 -10.57 2.82
C SER A 21 2.45 -12.04 2.61
N THR A 22 1.59 -12.66 3.46
CA THR A 22 1.11 -14.03 3.24
C THR A 22 0.30 -14.18 1.94
N VAL A 23 -0.35 -13.13 1.49
CA VAL A 23 -1.15 -13.13 0.26
C VAL A 23 -0.44 -12.47 -0.93
N GLY A 24 0.85 -12.14 -0.77
CA GLY A 24 1.68 -11.57 -1.83
C GLY A 24 1.45 -10.06 -2.07
N HIS A 25 0.85 -9.33 -1.11
CA HIS A 25 0.49 -7.92 -1.29
C HIS A 25 1.47 -6.93 -0.63
N GLY A 26 2.58 -7.37 -0.06
CA GLY A 26 3.43 -6.47 0.75
C GLY A 26 2.60 -5.85 1.90
N GLY A 27 2.98 -4.71 2.44
CA GLY A 27 2.24 -4.02 3.51
C GLY A 27 1.08 -3.15 3.00
N GLY A 28 1.24 -2.57 1.85
CA GLY A 28 0.31 -1.74 1.07
C GLY A 28 -0.71 -0.93 1.85
N SER A 29 -1.97 -1.33 1.72
CA SER A 29 -3.09 -0.69 2.40
C SER A 29 -3.12 -0.97 3.91
N GLY A 30 -2.44 -1.99 4.39
CA GLY A 30 -2.37 -2.31 5.81
C GLY A 30 -1.55 -1.29 6.58
N ASP A 31 -0.37 -0.96 6.08
CA ASP A 31 0.49 0.05 6.69
C ASP A 31 -0.20 1.42 6.68
N LEU A 32 -0.80 1.79 5.53
CA LEU A 32 -1.59 3.01 5.43
C LEU A 32 -2.77 3.02 6.43
N ALA A 33 -3.45 1.89 6.62
CA ALA A 33 -4.54 1.79 7.58
C ALA A 33 -4.07 1.98 9.03
N VAL A 34 -2.92 1.42 9.40
CA VAL A 34 -2.33 1.61 10.74
C VAL A 34 -1.98 3.08 10.96
N LEU A 35 -1.30 3.72 9.99
CA LEU A 35 -0.97 5.15 10.06
C LEU A 35 -2.23 6.02 10.15
N ALA A 36 -3.28 5.67 9.40
CA ALA A 36 -4.57 6.33 9.48
C ALA A 36 -5.23 6.18 10.87
N ILE A 37 -5.22 4.98 11.44
CA ILE A 37 -5.72 4.71 12.79
C ILE A 37 -4.88 5.44 13.84
N ALA A 38 -3.58 5.58 13.65
CA ALA A 38 -2.70 6.34 14.50
C ALA A 38 -2.88 7.87 14.37
N ALA A 39 -3.71 8.34 13.43
CA ALA A 39 -3.96 9.75 13.13
C ALA A 39 -2.70 10.53 12.68
N ILE A 40 -1.80 9.85 11.97
CA ILE A 40 -0.65 10.48 11.35
C ILE A 40 -1.13 11.47 10.28
N ALA A 41 -0.46 12.61 10.18
CA ALA A 41 -0.83 13.64 9.20
C ALA A 41 -0.66 13.12 7.77
N PRO A 42 -1.54 13.48 6.81
CA PRO A 42 -1.46 13.03 5.42
C PRO A 42 -0.11 13.28 4.75
N GLU A 43 0.54 14.37 5.11
CA GLU A 43 1.84 14.81 4.60
C GLU A 43 2.97 13.83 4.97
N GLU A 44 2.87 13.18 6.12
CA GLU A 44 3.81 12.16 6.62
C GLU A 44 3.35 10.75 6.29
N MET A 45 2.03 10.52 6.29
CA MET A 45 1.42 9.21 6.09
C MET A 45 1.71 8.63 4.70
N ARG A 46 1.55 9.47 3.66
CA ARG A 46 1.71 9.05 2.26
C ARG A 46 3.16 8.65 1.92
N PRO A 47 4.19 9.48 2.16
CA PRO A 47 5.56 9.12 1.86
C PRO A 47 6.08 7.97 2.74
N THR A 48 5.70 7.93 4.01
CA THR A 48 6.05 6.82 4.91
C THR A 48 5.45 5.50 4.39
N ALA A 49 4.18 5.47 4.01
CA ALA A 49 3.55 4.28 3.47
C ALA A 49 4.24 3.80 2.18
N LEU A 50 4.64 4.71 1.28
CA LEU A 50 5.40 4.35 0.07
C LEU A 50 6.76 3.75 0.41
N LEU A 51 7.48 4.30 1.39
CA LEU A 51 8.76 3.77 1.85
C LEU A 51 8.60 2.36 2.45
N LEU A 52 7.64 2.17 3.36
CA LEU A 52 7.35 0.86 3.96
C LEU A 52 6.96 -0.16 2.89
N ASN A 53 6.17 0.26 1.90
CA ASN A 53 5.82 -0.58 0.74
C ASN A 53 7.05 -1.01 -0.06
N ILE A 54 8.02 -0.12 -0.31
CA ILE A 54 9.25 -0.48 -1.00
C ILE A 54 10.00 -1.56 -0.22
N VAL A 55 10.15 -1.39 1.09
CA VAL A 55 10.86 -2.35 1.95
C VAL A 55 10.16 -3.72 1.94
N VAL A 56 8.88 -3.77 2.28
CA VAL A 56 8.17 -5.04 2.42
C VAL A 56 7.90 -5.73 1.08
N SER A 57 7.62 -4.95 0.01
CA SER A 57 7.37 -5.54 -1.30
C SER A 57 8.66 -6.05 -1.96
N SER A 58 9.82 -5.49 -1.65
CA SER A 58 11.12 -6.06 -2.07
C SER A 58 11.29 -7.48 -1.53
N ILE A 59 11.05 -7.68 -0.23
CA ILE A 59 11.13 -9.00 0.42
C ILE A 59 10.10 -9.96 -0.17
N THR A 60 8.87 -9.49 -0.31
CA THR A 60 7.75 -10.30 -0.82
C THR A 60 7.97 -10.67 -2.29
N THR A 61 8.48 -9.75 -3.11
CA THR A 61 8.83 -9.98 -4.52
C THR A 61 9.84 -11.11 -4.64
N TRP A 62 10.94 -11.06 -3.88
CA TRP A 62 11.94 -12.10 -3.88
C TRP A 62 11.33 -13.48 -3.63
N LYS A 63 10.47 -13.60 -2.62
CA LYS A 63 9.87 -14.88 -2.22
C LYS A 63 8.85 -15.40 -3.25
N PHE A 64 8.01 -14.53 -3.80
CA PHE A 64 6.92 -14.95 -4.69
C PHE A 64 7.35 -15.12 -6.15
N VAL A 65 8.28 -14.30 -6.66
CA VAL A 65 8.82 -14.50 -8.03
C VAL A 65 9.57 -15.82 -8.12
N ALA A 66 10.26 -16.24 -7.05
CA ALA A 66 10.94 -17.54 -6.98
C ALA A 66 9.99 -18.74 -7.10
N THR A 67 8.66 -18.57 -6.96
CA THR A 67 7.69 -19.68 -7.15
C THR A 67 7.49 -20.09 -8.62
N GLY A 68 8.04 -19.35 -9.59
CA GLY A 68 7.98 -19.65 -11.01
C GLY A 68 6.62 -19.42 -11.68
N THR A 69 5.66 -18.79 -10.97
CA THR A 69 4.30 -18.54 -11.49
C THR A 69 4.12 -17.14 -12.08
N PHE A 70 5.18 -16.37 -12.22
CA PHE A 70 5.17 -14.99 -12.66
C PHE A 70 4.83 -14.83 -14.15
N ARG A 71 3.82 -14.02 -14.49
CA ARG A 71 3.37 -13.74 -15.86
C ARG A 71 4.01 -12.46 -16.42
N LYS A 72 5.16 -12.61 -17.06
CA LYS A 72 5.90 -11.47 -17.68
C LYS A 72 5.12 -10.78 -18.79
N ASP A 73 4.37 -11.55 -19.58
CA ASP A 73 3.55 -11.09 -20.70
C ASP A 73 2.47 -10.08 -20.30
N LEU A 74 1.90 -10.25 -19.12
CA LEU A 74 0.91 -9.33 -18.55
C LEU A 74 1.57 -8.22 -17.69
N PHE A 75 2.64 -8.57 -16.98
CA PHE A 75 3.30 -7.66 -16.04
C PHE A 75 3.98 -6.49 -16.76
N LEU A 76 4.74 -6.76 -17.81
CA LEU A 76 5.51 -5.73 -18.52
C LEU A 76 4.62 -4.60 -19.08
N PRO A 77 3.54 -4.85 -19.82
CA PRO A 77 2.66 -3.77 -20.27
C PRO A 77 2.02 -3.00 -19.11
N LEU A 78 1.61 -3.69 -18.04
CA LEU A 78 1.05 -3.03 -16.86
C LEU A 78 2.04 -2.04 -16.24
N VAL A 79 3.29 -2.44 -16.01
CA VAL A 79 4.28 -1.58 -15.36
C VAL A 79 4.80 -0.47 -16.27
N CYS A 80 4.92 -0.71 -17.58
CA CYS A 80 5.27 0.33 -18.54
C CYS A 80 4.29 1.51 -18.52
N ALA A 81 3.00 1.23 -18.28
CA ALA A 81 1.98 2.26 -18.18
C ALA A 81 1.85 2.81 -16.75
N SER A 82 1.98 1.96 -15.73
CA SER A 82 1.73 2.36 -14.35
C SER A 82 2.88 3.15 -13.73
N ILE A 83 4.13 2.87 -14.07
CA ILE A 83 5.30 3.57 -13.52
C ILE A 83 5.24 5.08 -13.79
N PRO A 84 5.12 5.56 -15.06
CA PRO A 84 4.98 7.00 -15.30
C PRO A 84 3.72 7.58 -14.65
N ALA A 85 2.61 6.85 -14.67
CA ALA A 85 1.38 7.31 -14.04
C ALA A 85 1.51 7.43 -12.51
N ALA A 86 2.21 6.49 -11.85
CA ALA A 86 2.48 6.54 -10.41
C ALA A 86 3.44 7.68 -10.05
N PHE A 87 4.42 7.95 -10.90
CA PHE A 87 5.31 9.10 -10.75
C PHE A 87 4.52 10.42 -10.78
N PHE A 88 3.69 10.63 -11.79
CA PHE A 88 2.82 11.81 -11.86
C PHE A 88 1.81 11.86 -10.70
N GLY A 89 1.25 10.72 -10.29
CA GLY A 89 0.41 10.64 -9.10
C GLY A 89 1.16 11.05 -7.83
N GLY A 90 2.43 10.66 -7.71
CA GLY A 90 3.32 11.07 -6.62
C GLY A 90 3.64 12.56 -6.65
N TYR A 91 3.90 13.10 -7.83
CA TYR A 91 4.20 14.49 -8.08
C TYR A 91 3.04 15.44 -7.71
N VAL A 92 1.79 15.00 -7.85
CA VAL A 92 0.61 15.82 -7.53
C VAL A 92 0.42 15.94 -6.02
N GLU A 93 0.48 17.15 -5.50
CA GLU A 93 0.08 17.46 -4.12
C GLU A 93 -1.45 17.49 -4.00
N ILE A 94 -1.96 16.78 -3.01
CA ILE A 94 -3.40 16.77 -2.71
C ILE A 94 -3.62 17.40 -1.34
N PRO A 95 -4.51 18.41 -1.24
CA PRO A 95 -4.89 18.97 0.05
C PRO A 95 -5.42 17.89 1.00
N SER A 96 -5.06 17.98 2.30
CA SER A 96 -5.47 17.02 3.33
C SER A 96 -6.96 16.78 3.39
N VAL A 97 -7.77 17.81 3.06
CA VAL A 97 -9.25 17.74 3.00
C VAL A 97 -9.73 16.74 1.93
N LEU A 98 -9.04 16.64 0.80
CA LEU A 98 -9.35 15.69 -0.26
C LEU A 98 -8.68 14.33 -0.05
N TYR A 99 -7.48 14.31 0.54
CA TYR A 99 -6.72 13.08 0.75
C TYR A 99 -7.45 12.10 1.68
N LYS A 100 -7.93 12.58 2.84
CA LYS A 100 -8.63 11.74 3.82
C LYS A 100 -9.84 10.99 3.24
N PRO A 101 -10.80 11.64 2.56
CA PRO A 101 -11.93 10.91 1.95
C PRO A 101 -11.49 9.95 0.84
N ILE A 102 -10.49 10.32 0.02
CA ILE A 102 -9.96 9.42 -1.02
C ILE A 102 -9.40 8.15 -0.38
N VAL A 103 -8.54 8.28 0.64
CA VAL A 103 -8.00 7.13 1.40
C VAL A 103 -9.12 6.34 2.05
N GLY A 104 -10.12 7.01 2.66
CA GLY A 104 -11.28 6.37 3.26
C GLY A 104 -12.04 5.49 2.27
N VAL A 105 -12.36 6.01 1.09
CA VAL A 105 -13.03 5.24 0.01
C VAL A 105 -12.18 4.05 -0.45
N VAL A 106 -10.87 4.25 -0.60
CA VAL A 106 -9.96 3.19 -1.04
C VAL A 106 -9.85 2.09 0.00
N LEU A 107 -9.71 2.43 1.28
CA LEU A 107 -9.67 1.45 2.37
C LEU A 107 -11.01 0.71 2.50
N LEU A 108 -12.14 1.39 2.29
CA LEU A 108 -13.47 0.77 2.25
C LEU A 108 -13.59 -0.23 1.10
N PHE A 109 -13.19 0.18 -0.11
CA PHE A 109 -13.16 -0.72 -1.27
C PHE A 109 -12.30 -1.95 -1.00
N ALA A 110 -11.12 -1.74 -0.41
CA ALA A 110 -10.19 -2.79 -0.03
C ALA A 110 -10.81 -3.76 0.97
N ALA A 111 -11.47 -3.23 2.01
CA ALA A 111 -12.16 -4.02 3.03
C ALA A 111 -13.28 -4.88 2.42
N ILE A 112 -14.19 -4.27 1.67
CA ILE A 112 -15.28 -4.99 0.99
C ILE A 112 -14.72 -6.10 0.12
N ARG A 113 -13.64 -5.81 -0.61
CA ARG A 113 -12.99 -6.77 -1.50
C ARG A 113 -12.41 -7.98 -0.76
N LEU A 114 -11.93 -7.81 0.46
CA LEU A 114 -11.44 -8.92 1.29
C LEU A 114 -12.56 -9.85 1.76
N PHE A 115 -13.77 -9.33 1.96
CA PHE A 115 -14.93 -10.15 2.34
C PHE A 115 -15.53 -10.92 1.16
N VAL A 116 -15.37 -10.43 -0.07
CA VAL A 116 -15.90 -11.11 -1.25
C VAL A 116 -15.00 -12.27 -1.66
N PRO A 117 -15.49 -13.53 -1.67
CA PRO A 117 -14.70 -14.67 -2.11
C PRO A 117 -14.34 -14.52 -3.60
N THR A 118 -13.08 -14.64 -3.94
CA THR A 118 -12.64 -14.71 -5.34
C THR A 118 -12.45 -16.16 -5.72
N ARG A 119 -13.28 -16.66 -6.60
CA ARG A 119 -13.05 -17.94 -7.27
C ARG A 119 -12.07 -17.67 -8.41
N GLY A 120 -10.82 -18.06 -8.22
CA GLY A 120 -9.85 -18.07 -9.33
C GLY A 120 -10.30 -19.05 -10.41
N THR A 121 -10.31 -18.63 -11.64
CA THR A 121 -10.53 -19.53 -12.79
C THR A 121 -9.23 -20.26 -13.10
N GLU A 122 -9.31 -21.57 -13.34
CA GLU A 122 -8.14 -22.37 -13.78
C GLU A 122 -7.69 -21.99 -15.20
N LYS A 123 -8.61 -21.54 -16.05
CA LYS A 123 -8.32 -21.09 -17.41
C LYS A 123 -8.19 -19.57 -17.45
N THR A 124 -7.01 -19.08 -17.78
CA THR A 124 -6.73 -17.65 -17.90
C THR A 124 -7.05 -17.13 -19.30
N LYS A 125 -7.68 -15.96 -19.36
CA LYS A 125 -7.93 -15.22 -20.62
C LYS A 125 -6.73 -14.36 -20.97
N GLN A 126 -6.48 -14.18 -22.26
CA GLN A 126 -5.50 -13.21 -22.75
C GLN A 126 -6.19 -11.84 -22.88
N PRO A 127 -5.73 -10.80 -22.18
CA PRO A 127 -6.30 -9.47 -22.31
C PRO A 127 -5.84 -8.76 -23.58
N LEU A 128 -6.65 -7.81 -24.04
CA LEU A 128 -6.24 -6.88 -25.09
C LEU A 128 -5.25 -5.87 -24.52
N LEU A 129 -4.16 -5.62 -25.24
CA LEU A 129 -3.03 -4.77 -24.80
C LEU A 129 -3.49 -3.37 -24.34
N TYR A 130 -4.37 -2.73 -25.10
CA TYR A 130 -4.83 -1.37 -24.75
C TYR A 130 -5.58 -1.33 -23.41
N ILE A 131 -6.34 -2.40 -23.06
CA ILE A 131 -7.04 -2.49 -21.77
C ILE A 131 -6.02 -2.63 -20.63
N VAL A 132 -4.97 -3.44 -20.83
CA VAL A 132 -3.88 -3.60 -19.87
C VAL A 132 -3.18 -2.26 -19.60
N LEU A 133 -2.88 -1.50 -20.66
CA LEU A 133 -2.24 -0.18 -20.55
C LEU A 133 -3.15 0.82 -19.83
N CYS A 134 -4.44 0.90 -20.19
CA CYS A 134 -5.40 1.79 -19.51
C CYS A 134 -5.51 1.46 -18.01
N ILE A 135 -5.60 0.17 -17.66
CA ILE A 135 -5.64 -0.27 -16.26
C ILE A 135 -4.32 0.10 -15.56
N GLY A 136 -3.18 -0.08 -16.22
CA GLY A 136 -1.87 0.30 -15.70
C GLY A 136 -1.82 1.79 -15.35
N VAL A 137 -2.26 2.67 -16.27
CA VAL A 137 -2.31 4.13 -16.03
C VAL A 137 -3.18 4.46 -14.84
N VAL A 138 -4.43 3.96 -14.81
CA VAL A 138 -5.39 4.28 -13.74
C VAL A 138 -4.87 3.81 -12.38
N ILE A 139 -4.43 2.55 -12.28
CA ILE A 139 -3.94 2.00 -11.01
C ILE A 139 -2.64 2.68 -10.59
N GLY A 140 -1.73 2.93 -11.53
CA GLY A 140 -0.47 3.62 -11.24
C GLY A 140 -0.73 5.02 -10.68
N PHE A 141 -1.55 5.81 -11.33
CA PHE A 141 -1.89 7.16 -10.89
C PHE A 141 -2.53 7.17 -9.48
N LEU A 142 -3.52 6.31 -9.24
CA LEU A 142 -4.13 6.15 -7.92
C LEU A 142 -3.12 5.69 -6.87
N SER A 143 -2.22 4.78 -7.25
CA SER A 143 -1.15 4.30 -6.38
C SER A 143 -0.23 5.41 -5.91
N GLY A 144 0.20 6.26 -6.84
CA GLY A 144 1.05 7.42 -6.54
C GLY A 144 0.33 8.43 -5.66
N ILE A 145 -0.90 8.78 -5.99
CA ILE A 145 -1.72 9.75 -5.23
C ILE A 145 -1.97 9.30 -3.78
N ILE A 146 -2.31 8.02 -3.59
CA ILE A 146 -2.77 7.50 -2.28
C ILE A 146 -1.60 7.01 -1.43
N GLY A 147 -0.53 6.52 -2.06
CA GLY A 147 0.60 5.92 -1.34
C GLY A 147 0.44 4.42 -1.04
N VAL A 148 -0.41 3.70 -1.80
CA VAL A 148 -0.73 2.28 -1.54
C VAL A 148 0.11 1.29 -2.36
N GLY A 149 0.82 1.75 -3.41
CA GLY A 149 1.57 0.88 -4.31
C GLY A 149 0.73 0.11 -5.34
N GLY A 150 -0.60 0.25 -5.33
CA GLY A 150 -1.53 -0.23 -6.36
C GLY A 150 -1.94 -1.70 -6.32
N GLY A 151 -1.26 -2.55 -5.56
CA GLY A 151 -1.52 -4.00 -5.52
C GLY A 151 -2.94 -4.37 -5.08
N ILE A 152 -3.53 -3.56 -4.21
CA ILE A 152 -4.89 -3.76 -3.71
C ILE A 152 -5.96 -3.59 -4.82
N PHE A 153 -5.67 -2.78 -5.82
CA PHE A 153 -6.53 -2.60 -6.98
C PHE A 153 -6.24 -3.65 -8.05
N LEU A 154 -4.96 -3.91 -8.30
CA LEU A 154 -4.52 -4.85 -9.34
C LEU A 154 -5.04 -6.25 -9.09
N SER A 155 -4.81 -6.79 -7.90
CA SER A 155 -5.10 -8.18 -7.58
C SER A 155 -6.55 -8.58 -7.79
N PRO A 156 -7.56 -7.86 -7.23
CA PRO A 156 -8.95 -8.19 -7.48
C PRO A 156 -9.33 -8.02 -8.94
N LEU A 157 -8.80 -7.00 -9.61
CA LEU A 157 -9.18 -6.70 -10.98
C LEU A 157 -8.74 -7.80 -11.95
N ILE A 158 -7.45 -8.19 -11.91
CA ILE A 158 -6.94 -9.23 -12.82
C ILE A 158 -7.49 -10.62 -12.52
N LEU A 159 -7.88 -10.88 -11.25
CA LEU A 159 -8.59 -12.11 -10.88
C LEU A 159 -10.04 -12.12 -11.38
N LEU A 160 -10.78 -11.01 -11.22
CA LEU A 160 -12.17 -10.89 -11.67
C LEU A 160 -12.28 -10.96 -13.19
N LEU A 161 -11.32 -10.36 -13.90
CA LEU A 161 -11.25 -10.43 -15.35
C LEU A 161 -10.81 -11.82 -15.86
N GLY A 162 -10.38 -12.69 -14.95
CA GLY A 162 -9.91 -14.04 -15.30
C GLY A 162 -8.59 -14.04 -16.07
N TRP A 163 -7.76 -13.00 -15.89
CA TRP A 163 -6.46 -12.90 -16.58
C TRP A 163 -5.37 -13.71 -15.89
N THR A 164 -5.52 -13.96 -14.59
CA THR A 164 -4.55 -14.68 -13.78
C THR A 164 -5.19 -15.64 -12.81
N THR A 165 -4.44 -16.67 -12.40
CA THR A 165 -4.79 -17.51 -11.24
C THR A 165 -4.39 -16.78 -9.94
N ALA A 166 -4.86 -17.26 -8.79
CA ALA A 166 -4.52 -16.69 -7.49
C ALA A 166 -2.99 -16.69 -7.22
N LYS A 167 -2.28 -17.74 -7.66
CA LYS A 167 -0.82 -17.84 -7.54
C LYS A 167 -0.10 -16.82 -8.41
N GLN A 168 -0.53 -16.70 -9.67
CA GLN A 168 0.02 -15.70 -10.60
C GLN A 168 -0.22 -14.28 -10.10
N THR A 169 -1.43 -14.00 -9.59
CA THR A 169 -1.77 -12.71 -9.00
C THR A 169 -0.84 -12.37 -7.83
N ALA A 170 -0.65 -13.29 -6.88
CA ALA A 170 0.24 -13.08 -5.75
C ALA A 170 1.70 -12.81 -6.18
N ALA A 171 2.18 -13.55 -7.19
CA ALA A 171 3.52 -13.37 -7.73
C ALA A 171 3.71 -12.03 -8.46
N MET A 172 2.63 -11.44 -9.02
CA MET A 172 2.68 -10.16 -9.73
C MET A 172 2.44 -8.96 -8.82
N SER A 173 1.69 -9.13 -7.72
CA SER A 173 1.25 -8.01 -6.88
C SER A 173 2.40 -7.32 -6.16
N ALA A 174 3.30 -8.07 -5.51
CA ALA A 174 4.42 -7.49 -4.79
C ALA A 174 5.38 -6.70 -5.70
N PRO A 175 5.87 -7.23 -6.84
CA PRO A 175 6.72 -6.44 -7.74
C PRO A 175 5.97 -5.23 -8.34
N PHE A 176 4.66 -5.31 -8.56
CA PHE A 176 3.87 -4.17 -9.00
C PHE A 176 3.80 -3.07 -7.93
N ILE A 177 3.57 -3.44 -6.66
CA ILE A 177 3.62 -2.51 -5.52
C ILE A 177 4.99 -1.86 -5.43
N LEU A 178 6.06 -2.64 -5.54
CA LEU A 178 7.44 -2.17 -5.45
C LEU A 178 7.71 -1.06 -6.47
N VAL A 179 7.51 -1.33 -7.75
CA VAL A 179 7.86 -0.38 -8.81
C VAL A 179 6.99 0.88 -8.77
N ASN A 180 5.70 0.75 -8.45
CA ASN A 180 4.81 1.91 -8.33
C ASN A 180 5.08 2.73 -7.06
N SER A 181 5.50 2.10 -5.96
CA SER A 181 5.89 2.82 -4.75
C SER A 181 7.20 3.59 -4.93
N VAL A 182 8.18 2.99 -5.62
CA VAL A 182 9.41 3.70 -6.03
C VAL A 182 9.07 4.88 -6.93
N ALA A 183 8.25 4.68 -7.96
CA ALA A 183 7.86 5.74 -8.88
C ALA A 183 7.09 6.87 -8.17
N GLY A 184 6.11 6.53 -7.31
CA GLY A 184 5.33 7.52 -6.56
C GLY A 184 6.19 8.33 -5.58
N LEU A 185 7.07 7.66 -4.83
CA LEU A 185 8.00 8.35 -3.93
C LEU A 185 8.98 9.25 -4.71
N SER A 186 9.48 8.78 -5.85
CA SER A 186 10.33 9.60 -6.74
C SER A 186 9.61 10.84 -7.25
N GLY A 187 8.31 10.72 -7.60
CA GLY A 187 7.48 11.86 -7.98
C GLY A 187 7.37 12.90 -6.87
N MET A 188 7.18 12.46 -5.62
CA MET A 188 7.13 13.36 -4.46
C MET A 188 8.47 14.05 -4.19
N ILE A 189 9.60 13.33 -4.34
CA ILE A 189 10.93 13.90 -4.17
C ILE A 189 11.18 15.00 -5.21
N VAL A 190 10.78 14.76 -6.46
CA VAL A 190 10.97 15.76 -7.54
C VAL A 190 10.09 17.00 -7.32
N ASP A 191 8.86 16.82 -6.81
CA ASP A 191 7.94 17.93 -6.49
C ASP A 191 8.45 18.79 -5.33
N ARG A 192 8.85 18.16 -4.23
CA ARG A 192 9.28 18.86 -3.01
C ARG A 192 10.73 19.36 -3.05
N GLY A 193 11.58 18.73 -3.85
CA GLY A 193 13.01 19.01 -3.90
C GLY A 193 13.83 18.43 -2.74
N ASP A 194 13.18 17.73 -1.80
CA ASP A 194 13.79 17.05 -0.66
C ASP A 194 13.23 15.65 -0.44
N PHE A 195 13.79 14.92 0.53
CA PHE A 195 13.29 13.59 0.88
C PHE A 195 12.11 13.70 1.87
N PRO A 196 10.87 13.38 1.44
CA PRO A 196 9.66 13.73 2.19
C PRO A 196 9.33 12.79 3.36
N VAL A 197 10.28 11.97 3.82
CA VAL A 197 10.07 10.99 4.90
C VAL A 197 10.87 11.38 6.12
N ASP A 198 10.21 11.49 7.27
CA ASP A 198 10.91 11.56 8.55
C ASP A 198 11.51 10.17 8.88
N LEU A 199 12.83 10.07 8.71
CA LEU A 199 13.54 8.81 8.94
C LEU A 199 13.52 8.39 10.42
N SER A 200 13.42 9.32 11.36
CA SER A 200 13.37 9.00 12.79
C SER A 200 12.07 8.25 13.13
N PHE A 201 10.98 8.63 12.49
CA PHE A 201 9.68 7.96 12.58
C PHE A 201 9.62 6.68 11.74
N ALA A 202 10.13 6.72 10.51
CA ALA A 202 9.99 5.62 9.55
C ALA A 202 10.90 4.42 9.85
N MET A 203 12.10 4.60 10.46
CA MET A 203 13.06 3.53 10.70
C MET A 203 12.54 2.40 11.61
N PRO A 204 11.92 2.68 12.78
CA PRO A 204 11.32 1.64 13.61
C PRO A 204 10.24 0.86 12.88
N LEU A 205 9.44 1.56 12.05
CA LEU A 205 8.39 0.94 11.24
C LEU A 205 8.99 0.09 10.11
N ALA A 206 10.07 0.56 9.47
CA ALA A 206 10.78 -0.20 8.45
C ALA A 206 11.36 -1.51 9.01
N LEU A 207 11.94 -1.50 10.21
CA LEU A 207 12.38 -2.71 10.89
C LEU A 207 11.22 -3.66 11.17
N ALA A 208 10.08 -3.13 11.62
CA ALA A 208 8.87 -3.91 11.86
C ALA A 208 8.35 -4.59 10.57
N VAL A 209 8.32 -3.87 9.42
CA VAL A 209 7.89 -4.47 8.14
C VAL A 209 8.90 -5.47 7.60
N VAL A 210 10.21 -5.32 7.87
CA VAL A 210 11.21 -6.34 7.50
C VAL A 210 10.93 -7.64 8.21
N VAL A 211 10.71 -7.60 9.52
CA VAL A 211 10.40 -8.80 10.32
C VAL A 211 9.05 -9.38 9.91
N GLY A 212 8.00 -8.60 9.94
CA GLY A 212 6.63 -9.04 9.60
C GLY A 212 6.55 -9.54 8.15
N GLY A 213 7.09 -8.78 7.21
CA GLY A 213 7.11 -9.13 5.78
C GLY A 213 7.86 -10.42 5.49
N THR A 214 9.01 -10.64 6.16
CA THR A 214 9.80 -11.87 6.01
C THR A 214 9.04 -13.09 6.52
N ILE A 215 8.42 -13.00 7.69
CA ILE A 215 7.58 -14.06 8.27
C ILE A 215 6.40 -14.34 7.35
N GLY A 216 5.63 -13.31 7.01
CA GLY A 216 4.44 -13.42 6.17
C GLY A 216 4.74 -13.99 4.78
N ALA A 217 5.72 -13.45 4.08
CA ALA A 217 6.09 -13.91 2.74
C ALA A 217 6.62 -15.35 2.74
N THR A 218 7.33 -15.78 3.80
CA THR A 218 7.81 -17.16 3.93
C THR A 218 6.65 -18.15 4.12
N ILE A 219 5.65 -17.78 4.92
CA ILE A 219 4.46 -18.62 5.14
C ILE A 219 3.61 -18.63 3.86
N GLY A 220 3.37 -17.45 3.27
CA GLY A 220 2.49 -17.27 2.12
C GLY A 220 3.00 -17.93 0.84
N SER A 221 4.30 -17.88 0.57
CA SER A 221 4.90 -18.52 -0.60
C SER A 221 4.77 -20.06 -0.57
N LYS A 222 4.62 -20.64 0.62
CA LYS A 222 4.46 -22.09 0.82
C LYS A 222 3.00 -22.54 0.94
N LYS A 223 2.11 -21.70 1.51
CA LYS A 223 0.70 -22.02 1.79
C LYS A 223 -0.20 -20.85 1.42
N LEU A 224 -0.81 -20.88 0.24
CA LEU A 224 -1.83 -19.90 -0.15
C LEU A 224 -3.19 -20.25 0.46
N GLY A 225 -3.76 -19.30 1.18
CA GLY A 225 -5.19 -19.23 1.48
C GLY A 225 -5.61 -19.55 2.90
N HIS A 226 -5.84 -18.50 3.71
CA HIS A 226 -6.59 -18.59 4.97
C HIS A 226 -7.76 -17.59 4.95
N GLN A 227 -9.01 -18.09 4.93
CA GLN A 227 -10.22 -17.26 4.93
C GLN A 227 -10.28 -16.34 6.16
N GLY A 228 -9.90 -16.84 7.34
CA GLY A 228 -9.87 -16.07 8.58
C GLY A 228 -8.93 -14.87 8.52
N LEU A 229 -7.78 -14.99 7.85
CA LEU A 229 -6.83 -13.92 7.65
C LEU A 229 -7.45 -12.74 6.88
N ARG A 230 -8.19 -13.03 5.81
CA ARG A 230 -8.89 -12.03 5.00
C ARG A 230 -9.94 -11.28 5.81
N THR A 231 -10.64 -11.97 6.70
CA THR A 231 -11.64 -11.36 7.59
C THR A 231 -11.00 -10.36 8.55
N VAL A 232 -9.91 -10.74 9.22
CA VAL A 232 -9.19 -9.84 10.14
C VAL A 232 -8.67 -8.60 9.40
N LEU A 233 -8.05 -8.78 8.24
CA LEU A 233 -7.58 -7.67 7.40
C LEU A 233 -8.75 -6.76 6.97
N GLY A 234 -9.88 -7.34 6.56
CA GLY A 234 -11.07 -6.60 6.18
C GLY A 234 -11.62 -5.73 7.31
N VAL A 235 -11.67 -6.27 8.53
CA VAL A 235 -12.13 -5.53 9.72
C VAL A 235 -11.21 -4.35 10.03
N VAL A 236 -9.88 -4.54 10.01
CA VAL A 236 -8.92 -3.45 10.24
C VAL A 236 -9.08 -2.34 9.21
N LEU A 237 -9.23 -2.70 7.93
CA LEU A 237 -9.45 -1.72 6.87
C LEU A 237 -10.78 -0.96 7.02
N LEU A 238 -11.85 -1.63 7.48
CA LEU A 238 -13.13 -0.97 7.77
C LEU A 238 -12.98 0.06 8.89
N ILE A 239 -12.29 -0.29 9.98
CA ILE A 239 -12.04 0.63 11.10
C ILE A 239 -11.22 1.84 10.61
N ALA A 240 -10.17 1.61 9.82
CA ALA A 240 -9.33 2.67 9.26
C ALA A 240 -10.12 3.58 8.31
N SER A 241 -10.95 2.99 7.45
CA SER A 241 -11.84 3.74 6.55
C SER A 241 -12.81 4.62 7.34
N ALA A 242 -13.51 4.04 8.32
CA ALA A 242 -14.44 4.80 9.16
C ALA A 242 -13.74 5.98 9.85
N LYS A 243 -12.53 5.76 10.38
CA LYS A 243 -11.74 6.84 11.00
C LYS A 243 -11.40 7.96 10.01
N MET A 244 -11.02 7.63 8.77
CA MET A 244 -10.73 8.62 7.76
C MET A 244 -11.94 9.51 7.47
N PHE A 245 -13.15 8.94 7.40
CA PHE A 245 -14.38 9.72 7.20
C PHE A 245 -14.75 10.57 8.43
N ILE A 246 -14.60 10.04 9.63
CA ILE A 246 -14.90 10.78 10.88
C ILE A 246 -13.96 11.98 11.04
N THR A 247 -12.68 11.81 10.72
CA THR A 247 -11.66 12.86 10.86
C THR A 247 -11.54 13.79 9.64
N MET A 248 -12.38 13.60 8.64
CA MET A 248 -12.38 14.38 7.40
C MET A 248 -12.51 15.89 7.67
N ASN A 249 -13.37 16.28 8.60
CA ASN A 249 -13.65 17.68 8.95
C ASN A 249 -12.75 18.21 10.08
N SER A 250 -11.88 17.40 10.64
CA SER A 250 -10.94 17.86 11.68
C SER A 250 -9.77 18.55 10.99
N THR A 251 -9.71 19.89 11.09
CA THR A 251 -8.51 20.64 10.73
C THR A 251 -7.35 20.18 11.59
N PRO A 252 -6.15 20.00 11.02
CA PRO A 252 -4.95 19.80 11.84
C PRO A 252 -4.80 21.01 12.76
N ASN A 253 -4.61 20.79 14.06
CA ASN A 253 -4.17 21.88 14.94
C ASN A 253 -2.85 22.41 14.37
N PRO A 254 -2.71 23.74 14.13
CA PRO A 254 -1.43 24.30 13.73
C PRO A 254 -0.39 23.92 14.77
N PRO A 255 0.86 23.67 14.38
CA PRO A 255 1.95 23.40 15.32
C PRO A 255 1.96 24.54 16.35
N GLN A 256 1.92 24.20 17.63
CA GLN A 256 2.08 25.19 18.70
C GLN A 256 3.47 25.82 18.49
N SER A 257 3.49 27.04 18.01
CA SER A 257 4.70 27.85 18.03
C SER A 257 5.12 27.98 19.47
N ASP A 258 6.20 27.32 19.85
CA ASP A 258 6.88 27.59 21.11
C ASP A 258 7.19 29.11 21.15
N THR A 259 6.37 29.83 21.87
CA THR A 259 6.65 31.21 22.21
C THR A 259 7.92 31.22 23.05
N VAL A 260 9.03 31.43 22.37
CA VAL A 260 10.27 31.81 23.03
C VAL A 260 9.95 33.06 23.86
N LYS A 261 9.77 32.87 25.17
CA LYS A 261 9.71 33.95 26.11
C LYS A 261 11.09 34.61 26.07
N SER A 262 11.19 35.74 25.37
CA SER A 262 12.26 36.69 25.55
C SER A 262 12.13 37.27 26.96
N THR A 263 12.90 36.78 27.88
CA THR A 263 13.18 37.48 29.15
C THR A 263 14.26 38.48 28.85
N SER A 264 13.86 39.73 28.81
CA SER A 264 14.70 40.91 28.97
C SER A 264 15.31 40.96 30.37
#